data_8a89ec3a13daa8a50883383c91485831
#
_entry.id   8a89ec3a13daa8a50883383c91485831
#
_cell.length_a   1.000
_cell.length_b   1.000
_cell.length_c   1.000
_cell.angle_alpha   90.00
_cell.angle_beta   90.00
_cell.angle_gamma   90.00
#
_symmetry.space_group_name_H-M   'P 1'
#
loop_
_entity.id
_entity.type
_entity.pdbx_description
1 polymer ?
#
loop_
_entity_poly.entity_id
_entity_poly.type
_entity_poly.pdbx_seq_one_letter_code
_entity_poly.pdbx_strand_id
1 'polypeptide(L)'
;MLEFGTELVGAADHSLVALLGASPGASTAAFIAISVLEKCFAGELSTSAWLPKLKEIIPSYGVSLIEDAKLLQSVRAETAQVLKVENIDLPAVAGRSPPKTRSRLPA
;
A
#
# COMPACT_ATOMS: atom_id res chain seq x y z
N MET A 1 25.41 6.52 7.74
CA MET A 1 24.16 6.80 8.44
C MET A 1 23.39 5.50 8.54
N LEU A 2 23.03 5.04 9.72
CA LEU A 2 22.21 3.83 9.88
C LEU A 2 20.76 4.25 9.65
N GLU A 3 20.12 3.70 8.64
CA GLU A 3 18.69 3.86 8.42
C GLU A 3 17.94 2.75 9.18
N PHE A 4 16.96 3.17 9.96
CA PHE A 4 16.08 2.23 10.67
C PHE A 4 14.77 2.11 9.89
N GLY A 5 14.38 0.88 9.57
CA GLY A 5 13.13 0.62 8.89
C GLY A 5 13.23 -0.53 7.89
N THR A 6 12.13 -0.76 7.18
CA THR A 6 12.09 -1.73 6.08
C THR A 6 12.40 -1.02 4.77
N GLU A 7 13.40 -1.50 4.04
CA GLU A 7 13.84 -0.93 2.79
C GLU A 7 13.93 -1.99 1.68
N LEU A 8 13.50 -1.61 0.48
CA LEU A 8 13.69 -2.39 -0.74
C LEU A 8 14.82 -1.79 -1.57
N VAL A 9 15.95 -2.50 -1.64
CA VAL A 9 17.12 -2.12 -2.45
C VAL A 9 17.10 -2.94 -3.73
N GLY A 10 17.16 -2.27 -4.86
CA GLY A 10 17.14 -2.92 -6.17
C GLY A 10 18.41 -2.64 -7.00
N ALA A 11 18.78 -3.59 -7.86
CA ALA A 11 19.78 -3.38 -8.90
C ALA A 11 19.25 -2.36 -9.93
N ALA A 12 20.16 -1.62 -10.57
CA ALA A 12 19.80 -0.58 -11.55
C ALA A 12 19.10 -1.14 -12.80
N ASP A 13 19.32 -2.40 -13.12
CA ASP A 13 18.72 -3.12 -14.23
C ASP A 13 17.40 -3.83 -13.86
N HIS A 14 16.93 -3.65 -12.61
CA HIS A 14 15.73 -4.27 -12.05
C HIS A 14 15.75 -5.82 -12.00
N SER A 15 16.90 -6.45 -12.17
CA SER A 15 17.06 -7.91 -12.18
C SER A 15 17.06 -8.52 -10.78
N LEU A 16 17.32 -7.72 -9.76
CA LEU A 16 17.42 -8.15 -8.37
C LEU A 16 16.81 -7.11 -7.43
N VAL A 17 16.04 -7.57 -6.46
CA VAL A 17 15.56 -6.75 -5.34
C VAL A 17 15.84 -7.48 -4.03
N ALA A 18 16.40 -6.76 -3.08
CA ALA A 18 16.62 -7.23 -1.72
C ALA A 18 15.76 -6.47 -0.72
N LEU A 19 15.15 -7.20 0.21
CA LEU A 19 14.41 -6.63 1.33
C LEU A 19 15.30 -6.60 2.57
N LEU A 20 15.47 -5.43 3.13
CA LEU A 20 16.28 -5.19 4.34
C LEU A 20 15.39 -4.73 5.49
N GLY A 21 15.68 -5.19 6.71
CA GLY A 21 15.04 -4.71 7.93
C GLY A 21 13.55 -5.05 8.05
N ALA A 22 13.09 -6.16 7.51
CA ALA A 22 11.68 -6.54 7.47
C ALA A 22 11.15 -6.99 8.85
N SER A 23 10.84 -6.05 9.73
CA SER A 23 10.13 -6.34 10.98
C SER A 23 9.21 -5.17 11.33
N PRO A 24 7.90 -5.41 11.51
CA PRO A 24 7.14 -6.66 11.42
C PRO A 24 6.78 -7.04 9.97
N GLY A 25 7.29 -8.18 9.49
CA GLY A 25 7.10 -8.62 8.11
C GLY A 25 5.67 -9.00 7.77
N ALA A 26 4.96 -9.63 8.69
CA ALA A 26 3.59 -10.13 8.44
C ALA A 26 2.58 -9.01 8.14
N SER A 27 2.62 -7.90 8.87
CA SER A 27 1.69 -6.79 8.68
C SER A 27 1.96 -5.95 7.41
N THR A 28 3.16 -6.04 6.86
CA THR A 28 3.60 -5.27 5.68
C THR A 28 3.79 -6.13 4.44
N ALA A 29 3.56 -7.45 4.53
CA ALA A 29 3.86 -8.40 3.46
C ALA A 29 3.19 -8.06 2.13
N ALA A 30 1.91 -7.71 2.14
CA ALA A 30 1.18 -7.34 0.92
C ALA A 30 1.74 -6.06 0.29
N PHE A 31 2.05 -5.05 1.09
CA PHE A 31 2.67 -3.81 0.63
C PHE A 31 4.06 -4.05 0.03
N ILE A 32 4.86 -4.87 0.68
CA ILE A 32 6.21 -5.25 0.19
C ILE A 32 6.11 -5.98 -1.14
N ALA A 33 5.18 -6.93 -1.28
CA ALA A 33 4.96 -7.66 -2.53
C ALA A 33 4.60 -6.72 -3.69
N ILE A 34 3.69 -5.77 -3.48
CA ILE A 34 3.35 -4.75 -4.47
C ILE A 34 4.56 -3.91 -4.82
N SER A 35 5.34 -3.46 -3.84
CA SER A 35 6.53 -2.64 -4.06
C SER A 35 7.62 -3.39 -4.84
N VAL A 36 7.75 -4.70 -4.66
CA VAL A 36 8.65 -5.54 -5.48
C VAL A 36 8.16 -5.60 -6.93
N LEU A 37 6.86 -5.81 -7.15
CA LEU A 37 6.28 -5.80 -8.49
C LEU A 37 6.50 -4.46 -9.19
N GLU A 38 6.29 -3.35 -8.50
CA GLU A 38 6.49 -2.00 -9.03
C GLU A 38 7.95 -1.73 -9.39
N LYS A 39 8.90 -2.26 -8.61
CA LYS A 39 10.33 -2.11 -8.91
C LYS A 39 10.82 -2.99 -10.05
N CYS A 40 10.43 -4.26 -10.07
CA CYS A 40 10.95 -5.24 -11.03
C CYS A 40 10.19 -5.25 -12.36
N PHE A 41 8.89 -4.93 -12.34
CA PHE A 41 7.98 -5.11 -13.46
C PHE A 41 7.20 -3.83 -13.80
N ALA A 42 7.83 -2.66 -13.63
CA ALA A 42 7.18 -1.37 -13.87
C ALA A 42 6.62 -1.24 -15.31
N GLY A 43 7.31 -1.82 -16.29
CA GLY A 43 6.87 -1.83 -17.69
C GLY A 43 5.60 -2.64 -17.87
N GLU A 44 5.56 -3.85 -17.32
CA GLU A 44 4.44 -4.78 -17.42
C GLU A 44 3.22 -4.29 -16.63
N LEU A 45 3.43 -3.69 -15.45
CA LEU A 45 2.36 -3.10 -14.64
C LEU A 45 1.63 -1.97 -15.36
N SER A 46 2.32 -1.25 -16.24
CA SER A 46 1.74 -0.20 -17.06
C SER A 46 0.91 -0.73 -18.23
N THR A 47 0.98 -2.03 -18.52
CA THR A 47 0.25 -2.63 -19.63
C THR A 47 -1.22 -2.86 -19.31
N SER A 48 -2.03 -2.96 -20.35
CA SER A 48 -3.46 -3.26 -20.23
C SER A 48 -3.78 -4.66 -19.70
N ALA A 49 -2.79 -5.54 -19.61
CA ALA A 49 -2.98 -6.90 -19.12
C ALA A 49 -2.84 -7.02 -17.59
N TRP A 50 -1.82 -6.40 -17.01
CA TRP A 50 -1.49 -6.56 -15.60
C TRP A 50 -2.28 -5.62 -14.68
N LEU A 51 -2.44 -4.36 -15.08
CA LEU A 51 -3.11 -3.37 -14.25
C LEU A 51 -4.57 -3.72 -13.91
N PRO A 52 -5.41 -4.17 -14.87
CA PRO A 52 -6.77 -4.62 -14.56
C PRO A 52 -6.79 -5.82 -13.63
N LYS A 53 -5.88 -6.77 -13.81
CA LYS A 53 -5.78 -7.96 -12.96
C LYS A 53 -5.36 -7.60 -11.53
N LEU A 54 -4.43 -6.67 -11.39
CA LEU A 54 -4.00 -6.19 -10.08
C LEU A 54 -5.14 -5.47 -9.34
N LYS A 55 -5.93 -4.66 -10.04
CA LYS A 55 -7.13 -4.00 -9.47
C LYS A 55 -8.26 -4.97 -9.14
N GLU A 56 -8.38 -6.08 -9.86
CA GLU A 56 -9.32 -7.15 -9.53
C GLU A 56 -8.93 -7.83 -8.21
N ILE A 57 -7.62 -8.09 -8.01
CA ILE A 57 -7.10 -8.73 -6.79
C ILE A 57 -7.09 -7.75 -5.61
N ILE A 58 -6.72 -6.50 -5.88
CA ILE A 58 -6.59 -5.44 -4.88
C ILE A 58 -7.42 -4.23 -5.34
N PRO A 59 -8.73 -4.17 -5.01
CA PRO A 59 -9.60 -3.09 -5.46
C PRO A 59 -9.13 -1.69 -5.07
N SER A 60 -8.38 -1.58 -3.96
CA SER A 60 -7.79 -0.32 -3.47
C SER A 60 -6.44 0.03 -4.11
N TYR A 61 -5.94 -0.76 -5.07
CA TYR A 61 -4.64 -0.47 -5.69
C TYR A 61 -4.62 0.91 -6.36
N GLY A 62 -3.66 1.75 -5.94
CA GLY A 62 -3.51 3.11 -6.44
C GLY A 62 -4.54 4.12 -5.91
N VAL A 63 -5.38 3.73 -4.96
CA VAL A 63 -6.39 4.60 -4.34
C VAL A 63 -6.12 4.74 -2.84
N SER A 64 -6.20 5.98 -2.35
CA SER A 64 -6.07 6.25 -0.91
C SER A 64 -7.38 5.93 -0.20
N LEU A 65 -7.37 4.91 0.65
CA LEU A 65 -8.53 4.56 1.49
C LEU A 65 -8.84 5.64 2.55
N ILE A 66 -7.91 6.57 2.80
CA ILE A 66 -8.13 7.72 3.70
C ILE A 66 -9.03 8.76 3.03
N GLU A 67 -8.88 8.92 1.71
CA GLU A 67 -9.59 9.92 0.92
C GLU A 67 -10.91 9.38 0.36
N ASP A 68 -11.01 8.07 0.11
CA ASP A 68 -12.22 7.42 -0.38
C ASP A 68 -12.90 6.57 0.71
N ALA A 69 -13.76 7.24 1.48
CA ALA A 69 -14.50 6.59 2.57
C ALA A 69 -15.48 5.51 2.07
N LYS A 70 -16.01 5.63 0.84
CA LYS A 70 -16.93 4.63 0.27
C LYS A 70 -16.18 3.35 -0.08
N LEU A 71 -15.04 3.49 -0.74
CA LEU A 71 -14.16 2.36 -1.06
C LEU A 71 -13.66 1.69 0.22
N LEU A 72 -13.28 2.48 1.24
CA LEU A 72 -12.87 1.95 2.54
C LEU A 72 -13.97 1.08 3.17
N GLN A 73 -15.22 1.56 3.20
CA GLN A 73 -16.34 0.80 3.76
C GLN A 73 -16.61 -0.47 2.96
N SER A 74 -16.58 -0.42 1.64
CA SER A 74 -16.76 -1.58 0.77
C SER A 74 -15.69 -2.65 1.02
N VAL A 75 -14.42 -2.26 1.00
CA VAL A 75 -13.29 -3.19 1.25
C VAL A 75 -13.35 -3.79 2.65
N ARG A 76 -13.73 -3.00 3.66
CA ARG A 76 -13.90 -3.50 5.04
C ARG A 76 -15.04 -4.49 5.16
N ALA A 77 -16.19 -4.21 4.55
CA ALA A 77 -17.35 -5.11 4.57
C ALA A 77 -17.02 -6.45 3.92
N GLU A 78 -16.39 -6.43 2.74
CA GLU A 78 -15.94 -7.63 2.04
C GLU A 78 -14.93 -8.42 2.86
N THR A 79 -13.91 -7.75 3.40
CA THR A 79 -12.88 -8.37 4.23
C THR A 79 -13.49 -9.00 5.49
N ALA A 80 -14.39 -8.31 6.16
CA ALA A 80 -15.08 -8.82 7.34
C ALA A 80 -15.90 -10.07 7.03
N GLN A 81 -16.59 -10.09 5.87
CA GLN A 81 -17.34 -11.25 5.41
C GLN A 81 -16.45 -12.45 5.13
N VAL A 82 -15.33 -12.23 4.43
CA VAL A 82 -14.38 -13.30 4.08
C VAL A 82 -13.71 -13.87 5.34
N LEU A 83 -13.31 -13.00 6.26
CA LEU A 83 -12.66 -13.40 7.51
C LEU A 83 -13.63 -13.85 8.60
N LYS A 84 -14.95 -13.69 8.39
CA LYS A 84 -16.01 -14.00 9.36
C LYS A 84 -15.81 -13.26 10.70
N VAL A 85 -15.43 -11.98 10.62
CA VAL A 85 -15.31 -11.07 11.76
C VAL A 85 -16.41 -10.01 11.72
N GLU A 86 -16.71 -9.40 12.88
CA GLU A 86 -17.69 -8.31 12.94
C GLU A 86 -17.15 -7.08 12.19
N ASN A 87 -17.99 -6.52 11.33
CA ASN A 87 -17.71 -5.23 10.70
C ASN A 87 -18.16 -4.12 11.66
N ILE A 88 -17.21 -3.42 12.25
CA ILE A 88 -17.50 -2.27 13.09
C ILE A 88 -17.63 -1.05 12.18
N ASP A 89 -18.84 -0.49 12.06
CA ASP A 89 -19.04 0.78 11.39
C ASP A 89 -18.39 1.89 12.21
N LEU A 90 -17.25 2.36 11.74
CA LEU A 90 -16.65 3.57 12.30
C LEU A 90 -17.52 4.76 11.89
N PRO A 91 -17.91 5.63 12.83
CA PRO A 91 -18.56 6.88 12.48
C PRO A 91 -17.69 7.61 11.46
N ALA A 92 -18.31 8.12 10.40
CA ALA A 92 -17.63 8.92 9.39
C ALA A 92 -16.76 9.96 10.11
N VAL A 93 -15.46 9.92 9.89
CA VAL A 93 -14.54 10.91 10.45
C VAL A 93 -14.81 12.23 9.74
N ALA A 94 -15.80 12.97 10.27
CA ALA A 94 -16.06 14.33 9.83
C ALA A 94 -14.82 15.18 10.14
N GLY A 95 -14.12 15.61 9.09
CA GLY A 95 -13.25 16.77 9.13
C GLY A 95 -11.98 16.69 9.95
N ARG A 96 -11.13 15.68 9.76
CA ARG A 96 -9.71 15.84 10.06
C ARG A 96 -9.02 16.44 8.85
N SER A 97 -8.72 17.74 8.95
CA SER A 97 -7.77 18.38 8.04
C SER A 97 -6.47 17.57 7.99
N PRO A 98 -5.86 17.39 6.80
CA PRO A 98 -4.60 16.67 6.69
C PRO A 98 -3.56 17.30 7.63
N PRO A 99 -2.69 16.51 8.25
CA PRO A 99 -1.65 17.04 9.10
C PRO A 99 -0.79 17.99 8.27
N LYS A 100 -0.65 19.23 8.73
CA LYS A 100 0.21 20.23 8.10
C LYS A 100 1.59 19.61 7.94
N THR A 101 2.02 19.44 6.70
CA THR A 101 3.37 19.04 6.35
C THR A 101 4.33 19.96 7.09
N ARG A 102 5.08 19.42 8.05
CA ARG A 102 6.16 20.17 8.69
C ARG A 102 7.13 20.55 7.58
N SER A 103 7.18 21.84 7.25
CA SER A 103 8.22 22.40 6.41
C SER A 103 9.57 22.02 7.01
N ARG A 104 10.41 21.38 6.22
CA ARG A 104 11.81 21.18 6.59
C ARG A 104 12.41 22.55 6.89
N LEU A 105 12.97 22.69 8.09
CA LEU A 105 13.83 23.81 8.41
C LEU A 105 15.04 23.78 7.45
N PRO A 106 15.44 24.90 6.88
CA PRO A 106 16.70 24.99 6.13
C PRO A 106 17.89 24.73 7.04
N ALA A 107 18.91 24.16 6.45
CA ALA A 107 20.18 23.85 7.07
C ALA A 107 20.89 25.07 7.65
#